data_8a0bd9536f35efa84a882cc21e21e725
#
_entry.id   8a0bd9536f35efa84a882cc21e21e725
#
_cell.length_a   1.000
_cell.length_b   1.000
_cell.length_c   1.000
_cell.angle_alpha   90.00
_cell.angle_beta   90.00
_cell.angle_gamma   90.00
#
_symmetry.space_group_name_H-M   'P 1'
#
loop_
_entity.id
_entity.type
_entity.pdbx_description
1 polymer ?
#
loop_
_entity_poly.entity_id
_entity_poly.type
_entity_poly.pdbx_seq_one_letter_code
_entity_poly.pdbx_strand_id
1 'polypeptide(L)'
;VLPYTKIKQWYEEGKYKPYAEENPNILCDILIEIKSEMKPWIRLNRIVRDFPGTSVLGGLNQTNLRQIIHDKMKKLDLECRCIRCREVGYHKVHRDGNIRYHIEKYLGSNGTEYFISCNSLDMKTLFGFLRLRFNSPNQKPVFSVLNNAGIIRELHVLGVMTNTGNRVKDKHQHLGIGWELIKIAQRITFE
;
A
#
# COMPACT_ATOMS: atom_id res chain seq x y z
N VAL A 1 -24.26 1.87 -8.26
CA VAL A 1 -25.06 3.04 -8.72
C VAL A 1 -25.45 3.86 -7.51
N LEU A 2 -25.22 5.17 -7.55
CA LEU A 2 -25.52 6.10 -6.45
C LEU A 2 -26.58 7.13 -6.89
N PRO A 3 -27.39 7.66 -5.96
CA PRO A 3 -28.58 8.49 -6.27
C PRO A 3 -28.27 9.76 -7.05
N TYR A 4 -27.08 10.36 -6.87
CA TYR A 4 -26.73 11.69 -7.41
C TYR A 4 -25.79 11.61 -8.61
N THR A 5 -25.77 10.49 -9.32
CA THR A 5 -24.86 10.28 -10.45
C THR A 5 -25.60 10.18 -11.77
N LYS A 6 -24.95 10.55 -12.87
CA LYS A 6 -25.49 10.36 -14.23
C LYS A 6 -25.73 8.88 -14.53
N ILE A 7 -24.95 7.98 -13.94
CA ILE A 7 -25.11 6.53 -14.06
C ILE A 7 -26.48 6.06 -13.54
N LYS A 8 -27.05 6.72 -12.51
CA LYS A 8 -28.41 6.41 -12.03
C LYS A 8 -29.44 6.52 -13.15
N GLN A 9 -29.43 7.63 -13.91
CA GLN A 9 -30.34 7.82 -15.02
C GLN A 9 -30.20 6.70 -16.07
N TRP A 10 -28.97 6.34 -16.43
CA TRP A 10 -28.72 5.27 -17.39
C TRP A 10 -29.14 3.89 -16.87
N TYR A 11 -29.01 3.66 -15.57
CA TYR A 11 -29.47 2.44 -14.92
C TYR A 11 -31.00 2.35 -14.95
N GLU A 12 -31.71 3.42 -14.62
CA GLU A 12 -33.17 3.49 -14.66
C GLU A 12 -33.73 3.37 -16.11
N GLU A 13 -32.99 3.91 -17.09
CA GLU A 13 -33.31 3.78 -18.52
C GLU A 13 -32.89 2.41 -19.13
N GLY A 14 -32.30 1.52 -18.35
CA GLY A 14 -31.79 0.22 -18.83
C GLY A 14 -30.54 0.30 -19.74
N LYS A 15 -29.93 1.48 -19.87
CA LYS A 15 -28.72 1.71 -20.69
C LYS A 15 -27.44 1.28 -20.00
N TYR A 16 -27.46 1.07 -18.70
CA TYR A 16 -26.34 0.64 -17.89
C TYR A 16 -26.77 -0.41 -16.89
N LYS A 17 -26.05 -1.52 -16.82
CA LYS A 17 -26.26 -2.58 -15.86
C LYS A 17 -24.95 -2.87 -15.14
N PRO A 18 -24.91 -2.80 -13.79
CA PRO A 18 -23.71 -3.13 -13.04
C PRO A 18 -23.37 -4.61 -13.19
N TYR A 19 -22.15 -4.92 -13.66
CA TYR A 19 -21.70 -6.31 -13.84
C TYR A 19 -21.76 -7.16 -12.56
N ALA A 20 -21.63 -6.53 -11.40
CA ALA A 20 -21.70 -7.21 -10.11
C ALA A 20 -23.11 -7.64 -9.70
N GLU A 21 -24.17 -7.17 -10.37
CA GLU A 21 -25.54 -7.68 -10.18
C GLU A 21 -25.73 -9.02 -10.89
N GLU A 22 -25.14 -9.17 -12.08
CA GLU A 22 -25.22 -10.43 -12.85
C GLU A 22 -24.33 -11.51 -12.23
N ASN A 23 -23.12 -11.13 -11.83
CA ASN A 23 -22.16 -12.05 -11.23
C ASN A 23 -21.42 -11.39 -10.06
N PRO A 24 -21.96 -11.47 -8.83
CA PRO A 24 -21.33 -10.89 -7.64
C PRO A 24 -19.90 -11.43 -7.35
N ASN A 25 -19.57 -12.62 -7.84
CA ASN A 25 -18.24 -13.22 -7.64
C ASN A 25 -17.18 -12.63 -8.56
N ILE A 26 -17.52 -12.16 -9.74
CA ILE A 26 -16.54 -11.67 -10.73
C ILE A 26 -15.62 -10.58 -10.16
N LEU A 27 -16.19 -9.64 -9.39
CA LEU A 27 -15.42 -8.59 -8.72
C LEU A 27 -14.45 -9.17 -7.68
N CYS A 28 -14.91 -10.16 -6.92
CA CYS A 28 -14.07 -10.82 -5.92
C CYS A 28 -12.90 -11.54 -6.58
N ASP A 29 -13.15 -12.26 -7.66
CA ASP A 29 -12.15 -13.06 -8.37
C ASP A 29 -11.09 -12.15 -9.00
N ILE A 30 -11.49 -11.08 -9.69
CA ILE A 30 -10.57 -10.05 -10.23
C ILE A 30 -9.73 -9.43 -9.10
N LEU A 31 -10.34 -9.10 -7.96
CA LEU A 31 -9.62 -8.48 -6.84
C LEU A 31 -8.67 -9.46 -6.16
N ILE A 32 -8.98 -10.75 -6.11
CA ILE A 32 -8.08 -11.80 -5.61
C ILE A 32 -6.86 -11.91 -6.53
N GLU A 33 -7.07 -12.00 -7.84
CA GLU A 33 -6.01 -12.06 -8.85
C GLU A 33 -5.07 -10.84 -8.72
N ILE A 34 -5.61 -9.62 -8.78
CA ILE A 34 -4.84 -8.38 -8.60
C ILE A 34 -4.06 -8.39 -7.29
N LYS A 35 -4.67 -8.84 -6.18
CA LYS A 35 -4.02 -8.82 -4.86
C LYS A 35 -2.95 -9.89 -4.72
N SER A 36 -3.08 -11.04 -5.34
CA SER A 36 -2.07 -12.11 -5.33
C SER A 36 -0.79 -11.71 -6.06
N GLU A 37 -0.90 -10.89 -7.11
CA GLU A 37 0.23 -10.41 -7.91
C GLU A 37 0.80 -9.05 -7.44
N MET A 38 0.24 -8.50 -6.36
CA MET A 38 0.57 -7.15 -5.91
C MET A 38 2.03 -7.00 -5.50
N LYS A 39 2.71 -6.02 -6.08
CA LYS A 39 4.10 -5.71 -5.75
C LYS A 39 4.23 -5.10 -4.34
N PRO A 40 5.35 -5.39 -3.62
CA PRO A 40 5.50 -5.00 -2.23
C PRO A 40 5.56 -3.48 -1.98
N TRP A 41 5.89 -2.70 -2.99
CA TRP A 41 5.92 -1.23 -2.91
C TRP A 41 4.58 -0.55 -3.23
N ILE A 42 3.54 -1.30 -3.59
CA ILE A 42 2.23 -0.73 -3.87
C ILE A 42 1.39 -0.67 -2.58
N ARG A 43 0.69 0.44 -2.37
CA ARG A 43 -0.27 0.59 -1.27
C ARG A 43 -1.70 0.59 -1.81
N LEU A 44 -2.45 -0.46 -1.51
CA LEU A 44 -3.88 -0.52 -1.79
C LEU A 44 -4.69 0.14 -0.66
N ASN A 45 -5.06 1.40 -0.84
CA ASN A 45 -5.78 2.14 0.20
C ASN A 45 -7.21 1.65 0.39
N ARG A 46 -7.99 1.60 -0.69
CA ARG A 46 -9.39 1.18 -0.68
C ARG A 46 -9.64 0.19 -1.81
N ILE A 47 -10.47 -0.81 -1.55
CA ILE A 47 -10.97 -1.73 -2.57
C ILE A 47 -12.23 -1.16 -3.18
N VAL A 48 -13.14 -0.66 -2.32
CA VAL A 48 -14.35 0.07 -2.69
C VAL A 48 -14.48 1.28 -1.78
N ARG A 49 -15.27 2.27 -2.21
CA ARG A 49 -15.66 3.37 -1.32
C ARG A 49 -16.70 2.88 -0.33
N ASP A 50 -16.59 3.36 0.91
CA ASP A 50 -17.57 3.08 1.96
C ASP A 50 -18.77 4.02 1.75
N PHE A 51 -19.81 3.51 1.12
CA PHE A 51 -21.12 4.16 1.06
C PHE A 51 -22.09 3.43 1.99
N PRO A 52 -23.01 4.15 2.66
CA PRO A 52 -24.09 3.50 3.37
C PRO A 52 -24.84 2.57 2.41
N GLY A 53 -25.12 1.34 2.83
CA GLY A 53 -25.81 0.36 1.98
C GLY A 53 -27.15 0.86 1.45
N THR A 54 -27.84 1.69 2.25
CA THR A 54 -29.10 2.37 1.88
C THR A 54 -28.96 3.36 0.72
N SER A 55 -27.73 3.81 0.42
CA SER A 55 -27.45 4.74 -0.69
C SER A 55 -27.08 4.02 -1.99
N VAL A 56 -26.93 2.71 -1.98
CA VAL A 56 -26.56 1.93 -3.17
C VAL A 56 -27.83 1.44 -3.86
N LEU A 57 -28.14 2.01 -5.03
CA LEU A 57 -29.32 1.67 -5.82
C LEU A 57 -29.11 0.44 -6.72
N GLY A 58 -27.86 0.17 -7.10
CA GLY A 58 -27.52 -0.98 -7.94
C GLY A 58 -26.04 -1.29 -7.87
N GLY A 59 -25.68 -2.54 -8.15
CA GLY A 59 -24.32 -3.07 -8.04
C GLY A 59 -24.06 -3.76 -6.71
N LEU A 60 -22.78 -3.95 -6.37
CA LEU A 60 -22.38 -4.65 -5.16
C LEU A 60 -22.63 -3.80 -3.91
N ASN A 61 -23.51 -4.24 -3.03
CA ASN A 61 -23.84 -3.60 -1.76
C ASN A 61 -23.19 -4.35 -0.59
N GLN A 62 -21.84 -4.45 -0.59
CA GLN A 62 -21.07 -5.10 0.48
C GLN A 62 -20.07 -4.12 1.08
N THR A 63 -20.27 -3.75 2.34
CA THR A 63 -19.40 -2.82 3.08
C THR A 63 -18.09 -3.48 3.55
N ASN A 64 -18.08 -4.80 3.74
CA ASN A 64 -16.94 -5.58 4.25
C ASN A 64 -16.18 -6.35 3.15
N LEU A 65 -16.21 -5.87 1.90
CA LEU A 65 -15.62 -6.58 0.74
C LEU A 65 -14.13 -6.93 0.95
N ARG A 66 -13.35 -6.06 1.59
CA ARG A 66 -11.95 -6.35 1.91
C ARG A 66 -11.79 -7.61 2.76
N GLN A 67 -12.64 -7.78 3.78
CA GLN A 67 -12.60 -8.95 4.66
C GLN A 67 -12.96 -10.22 3.88
N ILE A 68 -14.03 -10.16 3.10
CA ILE A 68 -14.47 -11.29 2.26
C ILE A 68 -13.34 -11.74 1.32
N ILE A 69 -12.66 -10.79 0.67
CA ILE A 69 -11.52 -11.10 -0.22
C ILE A 69 -10.36 -11.72 0.56
N HIS A 70 -10.02 -11.19 1.73
CA HIS A 70 -8.95 -11.76 2.56
C HIS A 70 -9.27 -13.18 3.01
N ASP A 71 -10.52 -13.45 3.41
CA ASP A 71 -10.94 -14.79 3.84
C ASP A 71 -10.92 -15.79 2.66
N LYS A 72 -11.35 -15.35 1.46
CA LYS A 72 -11.23 -16.16 0.25
C LYS A 72 -9.76 -16.43 -0.13
N MET A 73 -8.91 -15.40 -0.12
CA MET A 73 -7.47 -15.56 -0.38
C MET A 73 -6.83 -16.54 0.58
N LYS A 74 -7.14 -16.44 1.88
CA LYS A 74 -6.62 -17.37 2.90
C LYS A 74 -7.04 -18.82 2.63
N LYS A 75 -8.27 -19.06 2.17
CA LYS A 75 -8.74 -20.41 1.79
C LYS A 75 -8.01 -20.97 0.55
N LEU A 76 -7.52 -20.09 -0.32
CA LEU A 76 -6.77 -20.44 -1.53
C LEU A 76 -5.25 -20.44 -1.29
N ASP A 77 -4.79 -20.26 -0.06
CA ASP A 77 -3.36 -20.12 0.30
C ASP A 77 -2.66 -18.98 -0.48
N LEU A 78 -3.40 -17.89 -0.73
CA LEU A 78 -2.91 -16.69 -1.42
C LEU A 78 -2.69 -15.55 -0.43
N GLU A 79 -1.61 -14.79 -0.62
CA GLU A 79 -1.27 -13.64 0.21
C GLU A 79 -1.12 -12.36 -0.63
N CYS A 80 -1.59 -11.23 -0.09
CA CYS A 80 -1.37 -9.93 -0.71
C CYS A 80 -0.11 -9.26 -0.12
N ARG A 81 0.87 -8.97 -0.96
CA ARG A 81 2.15 -8.35 -0.56
C ARG A 81 2.12 -6.82 -0.51
N CYS A 82 0.98 -6.18 -0.72
CA CYS A 82 0.91 -4.71 -0.69
C CYS A 82 1.25 -4.14 0.70
N ILE A 83 1.70 -2.88 0.75
CA ILE A 83 2.03 -2.17 1.99
C ILE A 83 0.91 -2.30 3.03
N ARG A 84 -0.35 -2.02 2.62
CA ARG A 84 -1.51 -2.03 3.53
C ARG A 84 -1.79 -3.39 4.18
N CYS A 85 -1.49 -4.49 3.50
CA CYS A 85 -1.71 -5.83 4.04
C CYS A 85 -0.59 -6.28 4.98
N ARG A 86 0.61 -5.70 4.83
CA ARG A 86 1.79 -6.05 5.61
C ARG A 86 2.12 -5.05 6.72
N GLU A 87 1.54 -3.84 6.70
CA GLU A 87 1.86 -2.85 7.74
C GLU A 87 1.56 -3.40 9.12
N VAL A 88 2.53 -3.24 10.02
CA VAL A 88 2.35 -3.55 11.42
C VAL A 88 1.21 -2.69 11.95
N GLY A 89 0.11 -3.34 12.35
CA GLY A 89 -1.06 -2.67 12.90
C GLY A 89 -0.88 -2.37 14.39
N TYR A 90 -1.99 -2.33 15.11
CA TYR A 90 -2.01 -2.19 16.56
C TYR A 90 -1.65 -3.49 17.29
N HIS A 91 -1.35 -4.55 16.55
CA HIS A 91 -0.94 -5.82 17.14
C HIS A 91 0.41 -5.66 17.85
N LYS A 92 0.51 -6.18 19.06
CA LYS A 92 1.79 -6.37 19.74
C LYS A 92 2.59 -7.40 18.94
N VAL A 93 3.37 -6.94 18.01
CA VAL A 93 4.41 -7.80 17.42
C VAL A 93 5.49 -7.90 18.48
N HIS A 94 5.59 -9.05 19.13
CA HIS A 94 6.72 -9.34 20.01
C HIS A 94 8.00 -9.14 19.20
N ARG A 95 8.88 -8.32 19.73
CA ARG A 95 10.21 -8.10 19.19
C ARG A 95 11.07 -9.31 19.50
N ASP A 96 11.11 -10.24 18.62
CA ASP A 96 12.15 -11.28 18.68
C ASP A 96 13.50 -10.76 18.13
N GLY A 97 13.67 -9.43 18.05
CA GLY A 97 14.92 -8.80 17.60
C GLY A 97 15.25 -8.95 16.11
N ASN A 98 14.50 -9.75 15.40
CA ASN A 98 14.83 -10.17 14.04
C ASN A 98 14.09 -9.35 12.99
N ILE A 99 14.66 -8.19 12.66
CA ILE A 99 14.21 -7.35 11.53
C ILE A 99 15.18 -7.49 10.35
N ARG A 100 14.65 -7.32 9.13
CA ARG A 100 15.41 -7.36 7.90
C ARG A 100 15.13 -6.11 7.07
N TYR A 101 16.19 -5.44 6.62
CA TYR A 101 16.09 -4.41 5.60
C TYR A 101 16.16 -5.04 4.22
N HIS A 102 15.28 -4.60 3.32
CA HIS A 102 15.18 -5.11 1.97
C HIS A 102 15.01 -3.96 0.98
N ILE A 103 15.64 -4.08 -0.19
CA ILE A 103 15.67 -3.06 -1.22
C ILE A 103 15.10 -3.65 -2.50
N GLU A 104 14.01 -3.05 -2.99
CA GLU A 104 13.44 -3.34 -4.30
C GLU A 104 13.73 -2.17 -5.23
N LYS A 105 14.38 -2.44 -6.36
CA LYS A 105 14.66 -1.46 -7.42
C LYS A 105 13.70 -1.68 -8.57
N TYR A 106 13.04 -0.63 -9.03
CA TYR A 106 12.13 -0.69 -10.17
C TYR A 106 12.14 0.60 -10.98
N LEU A 107 11.65 0.53 -12.21
CA LEU A 107 11.51 1.70 -13.09
C LEU A 107 10.11 2.30 -12.92
N GLY A 108 10.04 3.63 -12.87
CA GLY A 108 8.78 4.36 -12.78
C GLY A 108 8.90 5.78 -13.32
N SER A 109 7.98 6.17 -14.20
CA SER A 109 7.89 7.55 -14.75
C SER A 109 9.24 8.10 -15.23
N ASN A 110 9.95 7.34 -16.08
CA ASN A 110 11.26 7.69 -16.60
C ASN A 110 12.35 7.97 -15.52
N GLY A 111 12.33 7.21 -14.45
CA GLY A 111 13.34 7.27 -13.40
C GLY A 111 13.50 5.92 -12.71
N THR A 112 14.49 5.83 -11.86
CA THR A 112 14.74 4.65 -11.02
C THR A 112 14.18 4.91 -9.63
N GLU A 113 13.35 4.01 -9.15
CA GLU A 113 12.78 4.03 -7.82
C GLU A 113 13.38 2.91 -6.95
N TYR A 114 13.66 3.21 -5.70
CA TYR A 114 14.05 2.23 -4.69
C TYR A 114 13.03 2.24 -3.58
N PHE A 115 12.46 1.08 -3.30
CA PHE A 115 11.63 0.83 -2.14
C PHE A 115 12.47 0.14 -1.07
N ILE A 116 12.89 0.90 -0.08
CA ILE A 116 13.71 0.42 1.03
C ILE A 116 12.77 0.14 2.19
N SER A 117 12.71 -1.10 2.65
CA SER A 117 11.73 -1.53 3.65
C SER A 117 12.37 -2.26 4.82
N CYS A 118 11.83 -2.06 6.02
CA CYS A 118 12.15 -2.79 7.24
C CYS A 118 11.02 -3.78 7.52
N ASN A 119 11.33 -5.06 7.53
CA ASN A 119 10.34 -6.14 7.61
C ASN A 119 10.71 -7.15 8.71
N SER A 120 9.75 -8.01 9.07
CA SER A 120 10.04 -9.29 9.74
C SER A 120 10.88 -10.20 8.83
N LEU A 121 11.53 -11.23 9.40
CA LEU A 121 12.37 -12.15 8.62
C LEU A 121 11.61 -12.88 7.52
N ASP A 122 10.35 -13.22 7.77
CA ASP A 122 9.46 -13.86 6.81
C ASP A 122 8.85 -12.90 5.78
N MET A 123 9.19 -11.60 5.86
CA MET A 123 8.70 -10.52 4.98
C MET A 123 7.18 -10.27 5.05
N LYS A 124 6.47 -10.87 5.99
CA LYS A 124 5.00 -10.74 6.12
C LYS A 124 4.58 -9.49 6.88
N THR A 125 5.43 -8.96 7.75
CA THR A 125 5.16 -7.73 8.51
C THR A 125 6.10 -6.61 8.09
N LEU A 126 5.54 -5.44 7.78
CA LEU A 126 6.27 -4.23 7.40
C LEU A 126 6.28 -3.25 8.59
N PHE A 127 7.47 -2.89 9.07
CA PHE A 127 7.67 -1.96 10.18
C PHE A 127 7.93 -0.52 9.74
N GLY A 128 8.46 -0.34 8.54
CA GLY A 128 8.73 0.96 7.97
C GLY A 128 9.27 0.86 6.54
N PHE A 129 9.22 1.97 5.82
CA PHE A 129 9.78 2.03 4.48
C PHE A 129 10.16 3.45 4.09
N LEU A 130 11.03 3.53 3.08
CA LEU A 130 11.46 4.76 2.42
C LEU A 130 11.38 4.55 0.91
N ARG A 131 10.94 5.58 0.18
CA ARG A 131 11.01 5.63 -1.28
C ARG A 131 12.05 6.65 -1.71
N LEU A 132 13.08 6.16 -2.38
CA LEU A 132 14.14 6.96 -2.98
C LEU A 132 13.99 6.93 -4.50
N ARG A 133 14.09 8.09 -5.14
CA ARG A 133 14.00 8.22 -6.60
C ARG A 133 15.23 8.92 -7.16
N PHE A 134 15.68 8.41 -8.29
CA PHE A 134 16.62 9.08 -9.21
C PHE A 134 15.92 9.37 -10.53
N ASN A 135 16.00 10.60 -10.99
CA ASN A 135 15.50 10.96 -12.32
C ASN A 135 16.41 10.36 -13.39
N SER A 136 15.85 10.07 -14.57
CA SER A 136 16.67 9.67 -15.72
C SER A 136 17.64 10.78 -16.08
N PRO A 137 18.89 10.47 -16.47
CA PRO A 137 19.86 11.47 -16.94
C PRO A 137 19.34 12.36 -18.08
N ASN A 138 18.45 11.83 -18.88
CA ASN A 138 17.82 12.54 -20.02
C ASN A 138 16.63 13.40 -19.62
N GLN A 139 16.21 13.36 -18.35
CA GLN A 139 15.07 14.14 -17.85
C GLN A 139 15.57 15.39 -17.13
N LYS A 140 15.32 16.56 -17.73
CA LYS A 140 15.63 17.83 -17.07
C LYS A 140 14.63 18.06 -15.93
N PRO A 141 15.06 18.10 -14.66
CA PRO A 141 14.17 18.38 -13.55
C PRO A 141 13.71 19.84 -13.55
N VAL A 142 12.55 20.10 -12.97
CA VAL A 142 11.98 21.45 -12.85
C VAL A 142 12.89 22.37 -12.02
N PHE A 143 13.53 21.82 -10.98
CA PHE A 143 14.45 22.56 -10.13
C PHE A 143 15.88 22.06 -10.34
N SER A 144 16.80 22.98 -10.58
CA SER A 144 18.23 22.66 -10.84
C SER A 144 18.89 21.89 -9.69
N VAL A 145 18.48 22.10 -8.44
CA VAL A 145 18.97 21.37 -7.26
C VAL A 145 18.71 19.87 -7.34
N LEU A 146 17.76 19.43 -8.17
CA LEU A 146 17.44 18.01 -8.38
C LEU A 146 18.29 17.35 -9.48
N ASN A 147 19.21 18.10 -10.10
CA ASN A 147 20.17 17.52 -11.02
C ASN A 147 21.12 16.60 -10.26
N ASN A 148 21.24 15.34 -10.72
CA ASN A 148 22.11 14.32 -10.10
C ASN A 148 21.85 14.09 -8.61
N ALA A 149 20.60 14.23 -8.16
CA ALA A 149 20.20 14.08 -6.78
C ALA A 149 19.27 12.88 -6.57
N GLY A 150 19.46 12.18 -5.45
CA GLY A 150 18.49 11.22 -4.93
C GLY A 150 17.38 11.97 -4.17
N ILE A 151 16.14 11.67 -4.47
CA ILE A 151 14.96 12.31 -3.88
C ILE A 151 14.27 11.33 -2.94
N ILE A 152 14.27 11.62 -1.65
CA ILE A 152 13.42 10.90 -0.70
C ILE A 152 11.97 11.42 -0.87
N ARG A 153 11.11 10.58 -1.44
CA ARG A 153 9.72 10.93 -1.72
C ARG A 153 8.79 10.64 -0.54
N GLU A 154 9.12 9.64 0.24
CA GLU A 154 8.29 9.15 1.33
C GLU A 154 9.15 8.41 2.35
N LEU A 155 8.90 8.65 3.64
CA LEU A 155 9.49 7.91 4.76
C LEU A 155 8.41 7.67 5.79
N HIS A 156 8.12 6.40 6.09
CA HIS A 156 7.16 6.01 7.11
C HIS A 156 7.76 4.97 8.06
N VAL A 157 7.58 5.20 9.35
CA VAL A 157 7.74 4.17 10.39
C VAL A 157 6.34 3.86 10.91
N LEU A 158 5.94 2.62 10.74
CA LEU A 158 4.59 2.13 11.01
C LEU A 158 4.45 1.66 12.46
N GLY A 159 3.23 1.60 12.96
CA GLY A 159 2.91 1.18 14.33
C GLY A 159 2.17 2.23 15.13
N VAL A 160 2.02 1.99 16.43
CA VAL A 160 1.32 2.90 17.33
C VAL A 160 2.12 4.19 17.52
N MET A 161 1.49 5.34 17.22
CA MET A 161 2.10 6.65 17.40
C MET A 161 2.50 6.89 18.86
N THR A 162 3.67 7.49 19.05
CA THR A 162 4.16 7.96 20.34
C THR A 162 4.42 9.45 20.28
N ASN A 163 4.15 10.16 21.38
CA ASN A 163 4.46 11.58 21.49
C ASN A 163 5.98 11.79 21.39
N THR A 164 6.37 12.82 20.65
CA THR A 164 7.77 13.28 20.56
C THR A 164 8.32 13.56 21.95
N GLY A 165 9.45 12.95 22.29
CA GLY A 165 10.10 13.15 23.59
C GLY A 165 9.96 11.97 24.58
N ASN A 166 8.95 11.12 24.46
CA ASN A 166 8.79 9.96 25.33
C ASN A 166 9.35 8.68 24.69
N ARG A 167 10.53 8.23 25.13
CA ARG A 167 11.10 6.93 24.74
C ARG A 167 10.40 5.80 25.51
N VAL A 168 9.43 5.16 24.87
CA VAL A 168 8.80 3.94 25.40
C VAL A 168 9.51 2.74 24.78
N LYS A 169 10.16 1.90 25.60
CA LYS A 169 11.01 0.77 25.14
C LYS A 169 10.32 -0.25 24.22
N ASP A 170 8.98 -0.31 24.23
CA ASP A 170 8.21 -1.33 23.51
C ASP A 170 7.52 -0.85 22.23
N LYS A 171 7.89 0.34 21.70
CA LYS A 171 7.25 0.89 20.50
C LYS A 171 8.22 0.97 19.33
N HIS A 172 7.80 0.46 18.16
CA HIS A 172 8.61 0.36 16.93
C HIS A 172 9.19 1.69 16.45
N GLN A 173 8.50 2.82 16.71
CA GLN A 173 8.94 4.16 16.32
C GLN A 173 10.26 4.61 16.99
N HIS A 174 10.65 4.01 18.12
CA HIS A 174 11.88 4.36 18.84
C HIS A 174 13.08 3.47 18.57
N LEU A 175 12.95 2.50 17.63
CA LEU A 175 14.04 1.57 17.28
C LEU A 175 15.08 2.15 16.31
N GLY A 176 14.97 3.40 15.93
CA GLY A 176 15.85 4.00 14.96
C GLY A 176 15.63 3.52 13.51
N ILE A 177 14.50 2.82 13.24
CA ILE A 177 14.17 2.32 11.89
C ILE A 177 14.23 3.43 10.85
N GLY A 178 13.63 4.59 11.14
CA GLY A 178 13.63 5.72 10.22
C GLY A 178 15.05 6.21 9.89
N TRP A 179 15.90 6.28 10.90
CA TRP A 179 17.30 6.67 10.74
C TRP A 179 18.08 5.67 9.89
N GLU A 180 17.89 4.38 10.13
CA GLU A 180 18.56 3.33 9.36
C GLU A 180 18.11 3.31 7.89
N LEU A 181 16.80 3.54 7.63
CA LEU A 181 16.28 3.69 6.27
C LEU A 181 16.93 4.88 5.54
N ILE A 182 17.14 6.01 6.23
CA ILE A 182 17.85 7.18 5.67
C ILE A 182 19.32 6.84 5.36
N LYS A 183 20.03 6.17 6.25
CA LYS A 183 21.42 5.75 6.00
C LYS A 183 21.54 4.83 4.80
N ILE A 184 20.61 3.91 4.62
CA ILE A 184 20.58 3.03 3.43
C ILE A 184 20.36 3.87 2.18
N ALA A 185 19.42 4.81 2.20
CA ALA A 185 19.15 5.72 1.08
C ALA A 185 20.38 6.58 0.73
N GLN A 186 21.08 7.09 1.74
CA GLN A 186 22.34 7.83 1.55
C GLN A 186 23.40 6.98 0.87
N ARG A 187 23.64 5.75 1.35
CA ARG A 187 24.59 4.82 0.70
C ARG A 187 24.27 4.62 -0.77
N ILE A 188 23.02 4.32 -1.12
CA ILE A 188 22.59 4.15 -2.52
C ILE A 188 22.79 5.42 -3.35
N THR A 189 22.75 6.60 -2.73
CA THR A 189 22.91 7.88 -3.43
C THR A 189 24.37 8.21 -3.73
N PHE A 190 25.31 7.72 -2.92
CA PHE A 190 26.75 7.98 -3.06
C PHE A 190 27.51 6.87 -3.81
N GLU A 191 26.86 5.75 -4.08
CA GLU A 191 27.36 4.69 -4.98
C GLU A 191 27.03 5.01 -6.44
#